data_99253fa48944b51f807c1a323d046b3d
#
_entry.id   99253fa48944b51f807c1a323d046b3d
#
_cell.length_a   1.000
_cell.length_b   1.000
_cell.length_c   1.000
_cell.angle_alpha   90.00
_cell.angle_beta   90.00
_cell.angle_gamma   90.00
#
_symmetry.space_group_name_H-M   'P 1'
#
loop_
_entity.id
_entity.type
_entity.pdbx_description
1 polymer ?
#
loop_
_entity_poly.entity_id
_entity_poly.type
_entity_poly.pdbx_seq_one_letter_code
_entity_poly.pdbx_strand_id
1 'polypeptide(L)'
;MPRPLRPATLALAACLAARVSVQEIPPRAHPDVSGWADLLKPDLSDADDPEGVWCFEGGVLTAAKDLNLWTKKSYENFILDGEFKTESGTNSGVIVYCSDPKNWIPNSVEIQIADDFSEKWAKSPKTWQCGAVFGHLAPSKSMVKKPGEWNRFTIACRGPMIWVLLNGELVIEFDMRKWTSAKKNPDGSDIPPWLSRPKAELPTKGRIGFQGKHAGAPIYFRNLKVKELN
;
A
#
# COMPACT_ATOMS: atom_id res chain seq x y z
N MET A 1 66.64 -34.47 -26.85
CA MET A 1 66.23 -33.25 -26.17
C MET A 1 64.73 -33.36 -25.91
N PRO A 2 64.25 -33.47 -24.68
CA PRO A 2 62.81 -33.54 -24.37
C PRO A 2 62.19 -32.15 -24.38
N ARG A 3 60.98 -32.03 -24.93
CA ARG A 3 60.17 -30.80 -24.95
C ARG A 3 59.54 -30.54 -23.55
N PRO A 4 59.44 -29.29 -23.11
CA PRO A 4 58.80 -28.97 -21.84
C PRO A 4 57.25 -29.00 -21.96
N LEU A 5 56.60 -29.62 -20.97
CA LEU A 5 55.16 -29.60 -20.75
C LEU A 5 54.73 -28.20 -20.34
N ARG A 6 53.69 -27.67 -21.03
CA ARG A 6 53.02 -26.44 -20.65
C ARG A 6 52.00 -26.72 -19.51
N PRO A 7 51.92 -25.88 -18.49
CA PRO A 7 50.90 -26.04 -17.45
C PRO A 7 49.50 -25.66 -18.00
N ALA A 8 48.52 -26.52 -17.75
CA ALA A 8 47.12 -26.25 -18.02
C ALA A 8 46.54 -25.28 -16.96
N THR A 9 46.13 -24.10 -17.39
CA THR A 9 45.45 -23.14 -16.55
C THR A 9 44.00 -23.57 -16.35
N LEU A 10 43.65 -24.02 -15.15
CA LEU A 10 42.27 -24.29 -14.76
C LEU A 10 41.56 -22.96 -14.57
N ALA A 11 40.64 -22.60 -15.46
CA ALA A 11 39.73 -21.47 -15.27
C ALA A 11 38.61 -21.88 -14.30
N LEU A 12 38.65 -21.34 -13.10
CA LEU A 12 37.60 -21.49 -12.10
C LEU A 12 36.42 -20.61 -12.54
N ALA A 13 35.37 -21.22 -13.12
CA ALA A 13 34.14 -20.55 -13.41
C ALA A 13 33.36 -20.31 -12.08
N ALA A 14 33.40 -19.07 -11.60
CA ALA A 14 32.57 -18.66 -10.46
C ALA A 14 31.10 -18.59 -10.92
N CYS A 15 30.30 -19.60 -10.56
CA CYS A 15 28.86 -19.55 -10.66
C CYS A 15 28.33 -18.52 -9.67
N LEU A 16 27.98 -17.32 -10.15
CA LEU A 16 27.16 -16.38 -9.39
C LEU A 16 25.75 -16.98 -9.29
N ALA A 17 25.47 -17.70 -8.21
CA ALA A 17 24.11 -18.05 -7.86
C ALA A 17 23.36 -16.77 -7.49
N ALA A 18 22.43 -16.35 -8.34
CA ALA A 18 21.48 -15.28 -8.02
C ALA A 18 20.74 -15.68 -6.74
N ARG A 19 21.03 -15.01 -5.64
CA ARG A 19 20.29 -15.18 -4.40
C ARG A 19 18.87 -14.64 -4.65
N VAL A 20 17.91 -15.54 -4.81
CA VAL A 20 16.50 -15.18 -4.72
C VAL A 20 16.29 -14.70 -3.29
N SER A 21 16.19 -13.38 -3.10
CA SER A 21 15.88 -12.84 -1.79
C SER A 21 14.44 -13.19 -1.45
N VAL A 22 14.26 -14.08 -0.49
CA VAL A 22 12.95 -14.33 0.10
C VAL A 22 12.55 -13.04 0.81
N GLN A 23 11.46 -12.43 0.36
CA GLN A 23 10.94 -11.21 0.99
C GLN A 23 10.52 -11.52 2.42
N GLU A 24 11.13 -10.86 3.39
CA GLU A 24 10.80 -11.02 4.81
C GLU A 24 9.42 -10.44 5.11
N ILE A 25 8.58 -11.20 5.83
CA ILE A 25 7.28 -10.77 6.31
C ILE A 25 7.17 -11.10 7.81
N PRO A 26 6.88 -10.12 8.67
CA PRO A 26 6.62 -8.70 8.39
C PRO A 26 7.85 -7.97 7.82
N PRO A 27 7.64 -7.01 6.91
CA PRO A 27 8.76 -6.21 6.39
C PRO A 27 9.31 -5.32 7.51
N ARG A 28 10.63 -5.30 7.67
CA ARG A 28 11.30 -4.46 8.69
C ARG A 28 11.87 -3.17 8.11
N ALA A 29 11.96 -3.10 6.78
CA ALA A 29 12.40 -1.94 6.02
C ALA A 29 11.69 -1.92 4.67
N HIS A 30 11.68 -0.76 4.01
CA HIS A 30 11.21 -0.70 2.63
C HIS A 30 12.06 -1.63 1.75
N PRO A 31 11.40 -2.45 0.90
CA PRO A 31 12.12 -3.41 0.06
C PRO A 31 12.92 -2.72 -1.05
N ASP A 32 13.92 -3.43 -1.58
CA ASP A 32 14.41 -3.15 -2.92
C ASP A 32 13.36 -3.59 -3.93
N VAL A 33 12.80 -2.63 -4.65
CA VAL A 33 11.73 -2.84 -5.64
C VAL A 33 12.27 -2.99 -7.06
N SER A 34 13.60 -3.08 -7.22
CA SER A 34 14.22 -3.36 -8.52
C SER A 34 13.69 -4.68 -9.08
N GLY A 35 13.21 -4.66 -10.32
CA GLY A 35 12.62 -5.83 -10.96
C GLY A 35 11.17 -6.17 -10.52
N TRP A 36 10.52 -5.36 -9.68
CA TRP A 36 9.09 -5.52 -9.41
C TRP A 36 8.25 -4.96 -10.57
N ALA A 37 7.08 -5.52 -10.76
CA ALA A 37 6.13 -5.01 -11.75
C ALA A 37 5.58 -3.64 -11.32
N ASP A 38 5.32 -2.77 -12.29
CA ASP A 38 4.49 -1.61 -12.07
C ASP A 38 3.06 -2.06 -11.74
N LEU A 39 2.44 -1.42 -10.74
CA LEU A 39 1.06 -1.73 -10.36
C LEU A 39 0.08 -1.31 -11.46
N LEU A 40 0.36 -0.20 -12.12
CA LEU A 40 -0.49 0.43 -13.13
C LEU A 40 0.33 0.78 -14.37
N LYS A 41 -0.29 0.62 -15.53
CA LYS A 41 0.26 1.12 -16.80
C LYS A 41 0.11 2.64 -16.89
N PRO A 42 1.01 3.33 -17.61
CA PRO A 42 0.92 4.78 -17.79
C PRO A 42 -0.38 5.27 -18.46
N ASP A 43 -1.01 4.43 -19.29
CA ASP A 43 -2.27 4.71 -19.97
C ASP A 43 -3.51 4.30 -19.17
N LEU A 44 -3.32 3.75 -17.95
CA LEU A 44 -4.36 3.22 -17.06
C LEU A 44 -5.26 2.15 -17.71
N SER A 45 -4.83 1.53 -18.83
CA SER A 45 -5.62 0.49 -19.53
C SER A 45 -5.90 -0.76 -18.68
N ASP A 46 -5.15 -0.96 -17.59
CA ASP A 46 -5.28 -2.04 -16.60
C ASP A 46 -5.99 -1.61 -15.31
N ALA A 47 -6.56 -0.42 -15.31
CA ALA A 47 -7.36 0.11 -14.22
C ALA A 47 -8.79 0.44 -14.66
N ASP A 48 -9.71 0.47 -13.70
CA ASP A 48 -11.02 1.06 -13.83
C ASP A 48 -10.96 2.47 -13.24
N ASP A 49 -11.00 3.45 -14.13
CA ASP A 49 -11.04 4.88 -13.84
C ASP A 49 -12.42 5.42 -14.24
N PRO A 50 -13.38 5.47 -13.31
CA PRO A 50 -14.70 6.00 -13.64
C PRO A 50 -14.58 7.48 -14.02
N GLU A 51 -15.17 7.83 -15.16
CA GLU A 51 -15.18 9.19 -15.71
C GLU A 51 -13.80 9.71 -16.19
N GLY A 52 -12.73 8.91 -16.22
CA GLY A 52 -11.41 9.33 -16.69
C GLY A 52 -10.83 10.48 -15.87
N VAL A 53 -10.97 10.42 -14.54
CA VAL A 53 -10.54 11.52 -13.65
C VAL A 53 -9.12 11.37 -13.15
N TRP A 54 -8.50 10.21 -13.37
CA TRP A 54 -7.12 9.94 -13.00
C TRP A 54 -6.19 10.04 -14.21
N CYS A 55 -5.01 10.55 -14.00
CA CYS A 55 -3.98 10.62 -15.04
C CYS A 55 -2.57 10.53 -14.47
N PHE A 56 -1.63 10.10 -15.32
CA PHE A 56 -0.20 10.28 -15.06
C PHE A 56 0.29 11.56 -15.74
N GLU A 57 0.88 12.45 -14.94
CA GLU A 57 1.56 13.65 -15.40
C GLU A 57 3.04 13.58 -14.97
N GLY A 58 3.96 13.42 -15.92
CA GLY A 58 5.38 13.29 -15.62
C GLY A 58 5.74 12.12 -14.69
N GLY A 59 5.01 10.99 -14.80
CA GLY A 59 5.20 9.81 -13.95
C GLY A 59 4.53 9.92 -12.57
N VAL A 60 3.76 10.97 -12.32
CA VAL A 60 2.98 11.17 -11.10
C VAL A 60 1.50 10.94 -11.39
N LEU A 61 0.89 10.04 -10.66
CA LEU A 61 -0.54 9.73 -10.72
C LEU A 61 -1.30 10.69 -9.80
N THR A 62 -2.35 11.32 -10.33
CA THR A 62 -3.21 12.26 -9.58
C THR A 62 -4.65 12.18 -10.05
N ALA A 63 -5.58 12.69 -9.23
CA ALA A 63 -7.01 12.70 -9.50
C ALA A 63 -7.55 14.11 -9.63
N ALA A 64 -8.42 14.35 -10.60
CA ALA A 64 -9.16 15.61 -10.76
C ALA A 64 -10.37 15.72 -9.83
N LYS A 65 -10.98 14.58 -9.41
CA LYS A 65 -12.18 14.51 -8.58
C LYS A 65 -12.06 13.50 -7.44
N ASP A 66 -13.06 13.46 -6.57
CA ASP A 66 -13.24 12.47 -5.50
C ASP A 66 -13.85 11.18 -6.03
N LEU A 67 -13.10 10.43 -6.83
CA LEU A 67 -13.46 9.11 -7.35
C LEU A 67 -12.28 8.17 -7.22
N ASN A 68 -12.55 6.91 -6.91
CA ASN A 68 -11.50 5.91 -6.72
C ASN A 68 -11.03 5.34 -8.05
N LEU A 69 -9.72 5.10 -8.16
CA LEU A 69 -9.10 4.26 -9.18
C LEU A 69 -8.99 2.84 -8.67
N TRP A 70 -9.28 1.85 -9.50
CA TRP A 70 -9.21 0.43 -9.13
C TRP A 70 -8.35 -0.36 -10.11
N THR A 71 -7.45 -1.21 -9.62
CA THR A 71 -6.83 -2.19 -10.50
C THR A 71 -7.89 -3.13 -11.08
N LYS A 72 -7.79 -3.50 -12.36
CA LYS A 72 -8.65 -4.55 -12.94
C LYS A 72 -8.31 -5.93 -12.38
N LYS A 73 -7.04 -6.15 -12.07
CA LYS A 73 -6.55 -7.36 -11.43
C LYS A 73 -6.88 -7.36 -9.93
N SER A 74 -7.24 -8.53 -9.39
CA SER A 74 -7.33 -8.79 -7.96
C SER A 74 -6.04 -9.43 -7.46
N TYR A 75 -5.64 -9.06 -6.24
CA TYR A 75 -4.45 -9.55 -5.55
C TYR A 75 -4.83 -10.24 -4.24
N GLU A 76 -4.08 -11.26 -3.85
CA GLU A 76 -4.32 -12.03 -2.62
C GLU A 76 -3.15 -11.88 -1.64
N ASN A 77 -2.01 -12.50 -1.94
CA ASN A 77 -0.78 -12.34 -1.16
C ASN A 77 0.18 -11.46 -1.96
N PHE A 78 0.49 -10.28 -1.47
CA PHE A 78 1.30 -9.33 -2.22
C PHE A 78 2.00 -8.32 -1.31
N ILE A 79 2.99 -7.65 -1.88
CA ILE A 79 3.56 -6.44 -1.31
C ILE A 79 3.37 -5.33 -2.33
N LEU A 80 2.77 -4.24 -1.92
CA LEU A 80 2.65 -2.98 -2.64
C LEU A 80 3.63 -1.98 -2.03
N ASP A 81 4.47 -1.38 -2.85
CA ASP A 81 5.38 -0.30 -2.46
C ASP A 81 5.12 0.92 -3.34
N GLY A 82 5.23 2.10 -2.77
CA GLY A 82 5.01 3.31 -3.51
C GLY A 82 5.25 4.57 -2.69
N GLU A 83 5.07 5.70 -3.35
CA GLU A 83 5.20 6.99 -2.71
C GLU A 83 3.93 7.81 -2.92
N PHE A 84 3.58 8.60 -1.90
CA PHE A 84 2.53 9.60 -1.98
C PHE A 84 3.00 10.96 -1.50
N LYS A 85 2.33 12.01 -1.97
CA LYS A 85 2.53 13.37 -1.50
C LYS A 85 1.17 14.01 -1.25
N THR A 86 1.01 14.58 -0.06
CA THR A 86 -0.18 15.33 0.34
C THR A 86 0.00 16.82 0.11
N GLU A 87 -1.12 17.51 -0.02
CA GLU A 87 -1.23 18.98 0.10
C GLU A 87 -1.98 19.31 1.39
N SER A 88 -2.06 20.60 1.73
CA SER A 88 -2.78 21.03 2.94
C SER A 88 -4.24 20.57 2.91
N GLY A 89 -4.66 19.82 3.93
CA GLY A 89 -6.01 19.30 4.08
C GLY A 89 -6.30 18.02 3.31
N THR A 90 -5.31 17.39 2.65
CA THR A 90 -5.51 16.12 1.92
C THR A 90 -6.18 15.07 2.79
N ASN A 91 -7.16 14.39 2.19
CA ASN A 91 -7.77 13.14 2.64
C ASN A 91 -7.85 12.18 1.45
N SER A 92 -7.26 11.01 1.60
CA SER A 92 -7.15 9.97 0.58
C SER A 92 -6.84 8.63 1.26
N GLY A 93 -6.62 7.57 0.47
CA GLY A 93 -6.27 6.26 1.01
C GLY A 93 -5.77 5.29 -0.06
N VAL A 94 -5.04 4.28 0.41
CA VAL A 94 -4.74 3.08 -0.36
C VAL A 94 -5.66 1.96 0.13
N ILE A 95 -6.43 1.40 -0.77
CA ILE A 95 -7.45 0.41 -0.47
C ILE A 95 -6.95 -0.96 -0.91
N VAL A 96 -7.02 -1.95 -0.03
CA VAL A 96 -6.63 -3.34 -0.32
C VAL A 96 -7.79 -4.29 -0.08
N TYR A 97 -7.76 -5.47 -0.71
CA TYR A 97 -8.77 -6.52 -0.59
C TYR A 97 -10.20 -6.07 -0.96
N CYS A 98 -10.33 -5.07 -1.84
CA CYS A 98 -11.65 -4.63 -2.28
C CYS A 98 -12.35 -5.70 -3.11
N SER A 99 -13.42 -6.29 -2.55
CA SER A 99 -14.23 -7.32 -3.20
C SER A 99 -15.41 -6.75 -3.99
N ASP A 100 -15.82 -5.51 -3.69
CA ASP A 100 -16.91 -4.80 -4.37
C ASP A 100 -16.57 -3.31 -4.52
N PRO A 101 -16.00 -2.87 -5.66
CA PRO A 101 -15.67 -1.47 -5.91
C PRO A 101 -16.86 -0.50 -5.86
N LYS A 102 -18.09 -0.98 -6.12
CA LYS A 102 -19.30 -0.13 -6.07
C LYS A 102 -19.74 0.16 -4.65
N ASN A 103 -19.45 -0.75 -3.73
CA ASN A 103 -19.73 -0.62 -2.29
C ASN A 103 -18.47 -0.93 -1.49
N TRP A 104 -17.38 -0.21 -1.79
CA TRP A 104 -16.05 -0.53 -1.32
C TRP A 104 -15.84 -0.33 0.19
N ILE A 105 -16.48 0.67 0.79
CA ILE A 105 -16.25 1.06 2.19
C ILE A 105 -16.37 -0.12 3.17
N PRO A 106 -17.49 -0.87 3.22
CA PRO A 106 -17.58 -2.06 4.08
C PRO A 106 -16.87 -3.30 3.51
N ASN A 107 -16.51 -3.32 2.22
CA ASN A 107 -16.01 -4.49 1.50
C ASN A 107 -14.51 -4.42 1.17
N SER A 108 -13.73 -3.68 1.95
CA SER A 108 -12.29 -3.52 1.78
C SER A 108 -11.60 -3.14 3.09
N VAL A 109 -10.28 -3.00 3.03
CA VAL A 109 -9.46 -2.40 4.08
C VAL A 109 -8.78 -1.18 3.50
N GLU A 110 -8.96 -0.02 4.13
CA GLU A 110 -8.34 1.24 3.75
C GLU A 110 -7.16 1.57 4.66
N ILE A 111 -6.02 1.86 4.05
CA ILE A 111 -4.85 2.46 4.71
C ILE A 111 -4.93 3.96 4.46
N GLN A 112 -5.22 4.69 5.53
CA GLN A 112 -5.49 6.13 5.48
C GLN A 112 -4.30 6.95 5.02
N ILE A 113 -4.57 7.94 4.18
CA ILE A 113 -3.66 9.03 3.86
C ILE A 113 -4.34 10.35 4.23
N ALA A 114 -3.76 11.08 5.18
CA ALA A 114 -4.28 12.37 5.61
C ALA A 114 -3.14 13.35 5.88
N ASP A 115 -3.43 14.64 5.76
CA ASP A 115 -2.55 15.71 6.24
C ASP A 115 -2.71 15.88 7.74
N ASP A 116 -2.00 15.09 8.52
CA ASP A 116 -2.04 15.12 9.99
C ASP A 116 -1.57 16.45 10.61
N PHE A 117 -0.98 17.35 9.79
CA PHE A 117 -0.55 18.68 10.24
C PHE A 117 -1.67 19.72 10.17
N SER A 118 -2.71 19.48 9.39
CA SER A 118 -3.89 20.35 9.37
C SER A 118 -4.69 20.23 10.68
N GLU A 119 -5.31 21.31 11.10
CA GLU A 119 -6.08 21.36 12.35
C GLU A 119 -7.15 20.26 12.42
N LYS A 120 -7.86 20.02 11.32
CA LYS A 120 -8.89 18.99 11.21
C LYS A 120 -8.37 17.61 11.52
N TRP A 121 -7.29 17.20 10.84
CA TRP A 121 -6.78 15.83 10.95
C TRP A 121 -5.94 15.63 12.22
N ALA A 122 -5.21 16.64 12.68
CA ALA A 122 -4.50 16.60 13.96
C ALA A 122 -5.41 16.34 15.15
N LYS A 123 -6.65 16.86 15.10
CA LYS A 123 -7.68 16.68 16.14
C LYS A 123 -8.57 15.46 15.92
N SER A 124 -8.48 14.79 14.78
CA SER A 124 -9.26 13.59 14.47
C SER A 124 -8.83 12.39 15.30
N PRO A 125 -9.70 11.38 15.48
CA PRO A 125 -9.31 10.12 16.11
C PRO A 125 -8.02 9.55 15.50
N LYS A 126 -7.15 8.96 16.28
CA LYS A 126 -5.89 8.39 15.80
C LYS A 126 -6.07 7.32 14.71
N THR A 127 -7.21 6.62 14.74
CA THR A 127 -7.61 5.66 13.69
C THR A 127 -8.01 6.31 12.36
N TRP A 128 -7.99 7.66 12.27
CA TRP A 128 -8.29 8.44 11.07
C TRP A 128 -7.05 9.19 10.55
N GLN A 129 -5.93 9.07 11.24
CA GLN A 129 -4.68 9.70 10.85
C GLN A 129 -3.91 8.87 9.84
N CYS A 130 -2.94 9.49 9.18
CA CYS A 130 -2.15 8.88 8.12
C CYS A 130 -1.45 7.59 8.59
N GLY A 131 -1.55 6.55 7.79
CA GLY A 131 -1.01 5.22 8.08
C GLY A 131 -1.94 4.30 8.87
N ALA A 132 -3.08 4.79 9.40
CA ALA A 132 -4.06 3.96 10.11
C ALA A 132 -4.73 2.94 9.18
N VAL A 133 -5.20 1.80 9.74
CA VAL A 133 -6.33 1.08 9.16
C VAL A 133 -7.57 1.87 9.54
N PHE A 134 -8.14 2.59 8.57
CA PHE A 134 -9.14 3.61 8.80
C PHE A 134 -10.29 3.13 9.67
N GLY A 135 -10.53 3.86 10.77
CA GLY A 135 -11.57 3.57 11.75
C GLY A 135 -11.34 2.33 12.63
N HIS A 136 -10.25 1.58 12.42
CA HIS A 136 -10.01 0.30 13.10
C HIS A 136 -8.74 0.28 13.97
N LEU A 137 -7.59 0.61 13.41
CA LEU A 137 -6.31 0.54 14.12
C LEU A 137 -5.47 1.78 13.84
N ALA A 138 -5.10 2.48 14.90
CA ALA A 138 -4.21 3.63 14.82
C ALA A 138 -2.77 3.18 14.49
N PRO A 139 -1.98 4.00 13.76
CA PRO A 139 -0.57 3.74 13.60
C PRO A 139 0.14 3.83 14.95
N SER A 140 1.12 2.96 15.18
CA SER A 140 1.91 2.93 16.41
C SER A 140 2.76 4.21 16.60
N LYS A 141 3.06 4.89 15.49
CA LYS A 141 3.80 6.16 15.42
C LYS A 141 3.25 7.02 14.29
N SER A 142 3.24 8.33 14.47
CA SER A 142 2.99 9.28 13.38
C SER A 142 4.30 9.47 12.60
N MET A 143 4.31 9.01 11.34
CA MET A 143 5.50 9.02 10.47
C MET A 143 5.29 9.83 9.20
N VAL A 144 4.11 10.40 8.96
CA VAL A 144 3.81 11.21 7.78
C VAL A 144 4.63 12.51 7.82
N LYS A 145 5.15 12.91 6.66
CA LYS A 145 5.85 14.17 6.47
C LYS A 145 4.85 15.30 6.18
N LYS A 146 5.33 16.54 6.27
CA LYS A 146 4.53 17.74 5.99
C LYS A 146 3.97 17.75 4.56
N PRO A 147 2.84 18.41 4.31
CA PRO A 147 2.36 18.66 2.96
C PRO A 147 3.46 19.19 2.02
N GLY A 148 3.44 18.72 0.78
CA GLY A 148 4.47 19.00 -0.22
C GLY A 148 5.66 18.03 -0.22
N GLU A 149 5.83 17.21 0.80
CA GLU A 149 6.91 16.22 0.88
C GLU A 149 6.45 14.81 0.45
N TRP A 150 7.33 14.09 -0.25
CA TRP A 150 7.09 12.70 -0.62
C TRP A 150 7.27 11.74 0.57
N ASN A 151 6.28 10.92 0.81
CA ASN A 151 6.26 9.83 1.76
C ASN A 151 6.40 8.50 1.00
N ARG A 152 7.11 7.52 1.55
CA ARG A 152 7.13 6.16 1.02
C ARG A 152 6.32 5.24 1.94
N PHE A 153 5.49 4.39 1.34
CA PHE A 153 4.78 3.33 2.03
C PHE A 153 5.14 1.96 1.46
N THR A 154 5.08 0.95 2.29
CA THR A 154 5.06 -0.46 1.89
C THR A 154 3.90 -1.14 2.61
N ILE A 155 2.96 -1.71 1.86
CA ILE A 155 1.83 -2.47 2.39
C ILE A 155 2.04 -3.92 2.02
N ALA A 156 2.23 -4.79 3.02
CA ALA A 156 2.35 -6.23 2.82
C ALA A 156 1.07 -6.92 3.28
N CYS A 157 0.50 -7.74 2.40
CA CYS A 157 -0.73 -8.49 2.63
C CYS A 157 -0.45 -9.99 2.47
N ARG A 158 -0.75 -10.78 3.52
CA ARG A 158 -0.64 -12.24 3.45
C ARG A 158 -1.77 -12.90 4.24
N GLY A 159 -2.71 -13.51 3.51
CA GLY A 159 -3.96 -13.97 4.12
C GLY A 159 -4.61 -12.84 4.92
N PRO A 160 -5.02 -13.07 6.18
CA PRO A 160 -5.69 -12.07 7.00
C PRO A 160 -4.75 -11.02 7.63
N MET A 161 -3.45 -11.10 7.36
CA MET A 161 -2.45 -10.19 7.93
C MET A 161 -2.11 -9.06 6.99
N ILE A 162 -2.10 -7.85 7.50
CA ILE A 162 -1.69 -6.63 6.79
C ILE A 162 -0.65 -5.89 7.64
N TRP A 163 0.48 -5.55 7.03
CA TRP A 163 1.53 -4.74 7.64
C TRP A 163 1.75 -3.48 6.81
N VAL A 164 1.96 -2.36 7.48
CA VAL A 164 2.24 -1.08 6.83
C VAL A 164 3.53 -0.49 7.37
N LEU A 165 4.49 -0.26 6.47
CA LEU A 165 5.62 0.63 6.73
C LEU A 165 5.30 2.00 6.17
N LEU A 166 5.62 3.04 6.93
CA LEU A 166 5.55 4.43 6.51
C LEU A 166 6.88 5.11 6.84
N ASN A 167 7.56 5.62 5.82
CA ASN A 167 8.85 6.31 5.94
C ASN A 167 9.91 5.53 6.75
N GLY A 168 9.99 4.20 6.53
CA GLY A 168 10.99 3.31 7.15
C GLY A 168 10.57 2.67 8.46
N GLU A 169 9.41 3.04 9.04
CA GLU A 169 8.91 2.49 10.30
C GLU A 169 7.70 1.56 10.06
N LEU A 170 7.67 0.42 10.74
CA LEU A 170 6.49 -0.44 10.80
C LEU A 170 5.46 0.21 11.72
N VAL A 171 4.39 0.75 11.14
CA VAL A 171 3.36 1.50 11.89
C VAL A 171 2.09 0.68 12.13
N ILE A 172 1.84 -0.34 11.31
CA ILE A 172 0.67 -1.24 11.44
C ILE A 172 1.10 -2.70 11.37
N GLU A 173 0.54 -3.48 12.27
CA GLU A 173 0.40 -4.93 12.20
C GLU A 173 -1.06 -5.26 12.48
N PHE A 174 -1.82 -5.60 11.44
CA PHE A 174 -3.26 -5.77 11.48
C PHE A 174 -3.64 -7.22 11.14
N ASP A 175 -4.20 -7.94 12.13
CA ASP A 175 -4.78 -9.27 11.95
C ASP A 175 -6.30 -9.12 11.83
N MET A 176 -6.83 -9.20 10.61
CA MET A 176 -8.26 -9.05 10.33
C MET A 176 -9.15 -9.94 11.19
N ARG A 177 -8.68 -11.13 11.61
CA ARG A 177 -9.42 -12.09 12.42
C ARG A 177 -9.82 -11.57 13.80
N LYS A 178 -9.10 -10.55 14.30
CA LYS A 178 -9.38 -9.91 15.59
C LYS A 178 -10.58 -8.95 15.53
N TRP A 179 -10.96 -8.47 14.34
CA TRP A 179 -12.07 -7.53 14.14
C TRP A 179 -13.35 -8.28 13.76
N THR A 180 -13.97 -8.92 14.76
CA THR A 180 -15.17 -9.75 14.62
C THR A 180 -16.47 -8.98 14.80
N SER A 181 -16.41 -7.70 15.13
CA SER A 181 -17.57 -6.82 15.31
C SER A 181 -17.61 -5.74 14.22
N ALA A 182 -18.81 -5.40 13.77
CA ALA A 182 -19.05 -4.26 12.90
C ALA A 182 -19.20 -2.92 13.66
N LYS A 183 -19.19 -2.95 15.00
CA LYS A 183 -19.52 -1.78 15.83
C LYS A 183 -18.39 -1.40 16.80
N LYS A 184 -17.58 -2.37 17.21
CA LYS A 184 -16.55 -2.17 18.22
C LYS A 184 -15.22 -2.75 17.76
N ASN A 185 -14.16 -1.99 17.94
CA ASN A 185 -12.79 -2.45 17.82
C ASN A 185 -12.43 -3.39 18.98
N PRO A 186 -11.38 -4.20 18.88
CA PRO A 186 -10.95 -5.09 19.97
C PRO A 186 -10.65 -4.39 21.31
N ASP A 187 -10.29 -3.11 21.27
CA ASP A 187 -10.05 -2.26 22.44
C ASP A 187 -11.33 -1.65 23.04
N GLY A 188 -12.50 -1.96 22.45
CA GLY A 188 -13.80 -1.46 22.88
C GLY A 188 -14.20 -0.10 22.30
N SER A 189 -13.33 0.57 21.54
CA SER A 189 -13.67 1.82 20.85
C SER A 189 -14.68 1.60 19.73
N ASP A 190 -15.41 2.66 19.37
CA ASP A 190 -16.45 2.58 18.33
C ASP A 190 -15.85 2.53 16.92
N ILE A 191 -16.43 1.66 16.09
CA ILE A 191 -16.21 1.65 14.65
C ILE A 191 -17.25 2.58 14.00
N PRO A 192 -16.84 3.48 13.08
CA PRO A 192 -17.78 4.31 12.34
C PRO A 192 -18.89 3.50 11.66
N PRO A 193 -20.17 3.92 11.72
CA PRO A 193 -21.30 3.11 11.24
C PRO A 193 -21.23 2.72 9.75
N TRP A 194 -20.54 3.51 8.93
CA TRP A 194 -20.37 3.21 7.49
C TRP A 194 -19.33 2.13 7.21
N LEU A 195 -18.50 1.75 8.22
CA LEU A 195 -17.59 0.61 8.17
C LEU A 195 -18.30 -0.65 8.69
N SER A 196 -19.48 -0.91 8.21
CA SER A 196 -20.54 -1.77 8.78
C SER A 196 -20.31 -3.28 8.67
N ARG A 197 -19.09 -3.73 8.31
CA ARG A 197 -18.78 -5.15 8.17
C ARG A 197 -17.55 -5.53 9.01
N PRO A 198 -17.64 -6.64 9.78
CA PRO A 198 -16.47 -7.17 10.50
C PRO A 198 -15.32 -7.48 9.51
N LYS A 199 -14.10 -7.06 9.83
CA LYS A 199 -12.95 -7.34 8.95
C LYS A 199 -12.60 -8.82 8.89
N ALA A 200 -12.95 -9.59 9.94
CA ALA A 200 -12.80 -11.03 9.97
C ALA A 200 -13.63 -11.78 8.90
N GLU A 201 -14.66 -11.13 8.36
CA GLU A 201 -15.55 -11.69 7.33
C GLU A 201 -15.18 -11.26 5.91
N LEU A 202 -14.16 -10.43 5.75
CA LEU A 202 -13.73 -9.98 4.42
C LEU A 202 -12.88 -11.07 3.75
N PRO A 203 -13.04 -11.24 2.41
CA PRO A 203 -12.10 -12.06 1.66
C PRO A 203 -10.70 -11.43 1.67
N THR A 204 -9.67 -12.27 1.67
CA THR A 204 -8.26 -11.85 1.60
C THR A 204 -7.77 -11.80 0.15
N LYS A 205 -8.68 -11.56 -0.77
CA LYS A 205 -8.43 -11.36 -2.20
C LYS A 205 -9.36 -10.29 -2.73
N GLY A 206 -8.80 -9.33 -3.45
CA GLY A 206 -9.58 -8.24 -4.02
C GLY A 206 -8.72 -7.28 -4.81
N ARG A 207 -9.35 -6.24 -5.29
CA ARG A 207 -8.67 -5.17 -6.05
C ARG A 207 -7.90 -4.26 -5.10
N ILE A 208 -6.85 -3.63 -5.64
CA ILE A 208 -6.17 -2.51 -5.01
C ILE A 208 -6.80 -1.24 -5.57
N GLY A 209 -7.04 -0.25 -4.69
CA GLY A 209 -7.60 1.03 -5.08
C GLY A 209 -6.86 2.20 -4.48
N PHE A 210 -7.06 3.35 -5.11
CA PHE A 210 -6.59 4.65 -4.62
C PHE A 210 -7.78 5.59 -4.52
N GLN A 211 -8.00 6.17 -3.35
CA GLN A 211 -9.04 7.17 -3.17
C GLN A 211 -8.58 8.50 -3.81
N GLY A 212 -9.47 9.14 -4.54
CA GLY A 212 -9.24 10.45 -5.13
C GLY A 212 -9.13 11.55 -4.08
N LYS A 213 -9.23 12.80 -4.50
CA LYS A 213 -9.13 13.97 -3.62
C LYS A 213 -10.39 14.15 -2.75
N HIS A 214 -10.60 13.23 -1.85
CA HIS A 214 -11.67 13.34 -0.84
C HIS A 214 -11.41 14.57 0.04
N ALA A 215 -12.42 15.38 0.34
CA ALA A 215 -12.28 16.70 0.94
C ALA A 215 -11.63 17.79 0.03
N GLY A 216 -11.41 17.51 -1.26
CA GLY A 216 -11.06 18.51 -2.27
C GLY A 216 -9.59 18.81 -2.44
N ALA A 217 -8.72 18.49 -1.48
CA ALA A 217 -7.29 18.73 -1.60
C ALA A 217 -6.60 17.66 -2.46
N PRO A 218 -5.57 18.01 -3.26
CA PRO A 218 -4.88 17.09 -4.14
C PRO A 218 -4.16 15.96 -3.41
N ILE A 219 -4.03 14.83 -4.09
CA ILE A 219 -3.19 13.70 -3.72
C ILE A 219 -2.34 13.29 -4.92
N TYR A 220 -1.12 12.90 -4.69
CA TYR A 220 -0.18 12.48 -5.72
C TYR A 220 0.45 11.15 -5.34
N PHE A 221 0.58 10.24 -6.32
CA PHE A 221 1.26 8.96 -6.17
C PHE A 221 2.33 8.79 -7.24
N ARG A 222 3.40 8.06 -6.94
CA ARG A 222 4.41 7.66 -7.92
C ARG A 222 5.11 6.37 -7.50
N ASN A 223 5.88 5.80 -8.40
CA ASN A 223 6.71 4.61 -8.13
C ASN A 223 5.91 3.44 -7.55
N LEU A 224 4.65 3.27 -8.00
CA LEU A 224 3.77 2.21 -7.53
C LEU A 224 4.22 0.85 -8.07
N LYS A 225 4.77 0.01 -7.22
CA LYS A 225 5.31 -1.31 -7.55
C LYS A 225 4.61 -2.40 -6.76
N VAL A 226 4.39 -3.54 -7.39
CA VAL A 226 3.75 -4.69 -6.76
C VAL A 226 4.55 -5.96 -6.97
N LYS A 227 4.61 -6.80 -5.93
CA LYS A 227 5.14 -8.15 -5.98
C LYS A 227 4.14 -9.12 -5.38
N GLU A 228 3.67 -10.08 -6.16
CA GLU A 228 2.87 -11.18 -5.65
C GLU A 228 3.76 -12.17 -4.87
N LEU A 229 3.21 -12.70 -3.79
CA LEU A 229 3.87 -13.66 -2.92
C LEU A 229 3.29 -15.06 -3.20
N ASN A 230 4.16 -16.05 -3.23
CA ASN A 230 3.78 -17.46 -3.35
C ASN A 230 3.29 -18.02 -2.00
#